data_e7f35d52f95fc79fd885cd0a3acc877c
#
_entry.id   e7f35d52f95fc79fd885cd0a3acc877c
#
_cell.length_a   1.000
_cell.length_b   1.000
_cell.length_c   1.000
_cell.angle_alpha   90.00
_cell.angle_beta   90.00
_cell.angle_gamma   90.00
#
_symmetry.space_group_name_H-M   'P 1'
#
loop_
_entity.id
_entity.type
_entity.pdbx_description
1 polymer ?
#
loop_
_entity_poly.entity_id
_entity_poly.type
_entity_poly.pdbx_seq_one_letter_code
_entity_poly.pdbx_strand_id
1 'polypeptide(L)'
;ARAQLRKHIWACARELLKMPDCWAKHQLEKRPAQRIRRHRYDPETQEWRVDESLIKIAAEPFDEGAMRQCYRAKKLSFGYVQRFHALDWKRAQNFVVKSYKTEGDAARAFDDVRLQAEASLYADKFNELKPPKPIHVIAACVLELVDDAETPALCAERFIDGADRFGRGFVKHNNNSGFVDHDEHRSAPQAVSADSFYASEGDVLVCDVQG
;
A
#
# COMPACT_ATOMS: atom_id res chain seq x y z
N ALA A 1 -8.15 -16.27 24.90
CA ALA A 1 -7.28 -15.51 23.97
C ALA A 1 -8.03 -15.04 22.71
N ARG A 2 -8.59 -15.94 21.86
CA ARG A 2 -9.25 -15.56 20.59
C ARG A 2 -10.44 -14.61 20.76
N ALA A 3 -11.31 -14.81 21.78
CA ALA A 3 -12.46 -13.93 22.02
C ALA A 3 -12.03 -12.51 22.46
N GLN A 4 -10.97 -12.40 23.22
CA GLN A 4 -10.43 -11.11 23.67
C GLN A 4 -9.75 -10.35 22.53
N LEU A 5 -9.01 -11.05 21.66
CA LEU A 5 -8.45 -10.49 20.44
C LEU A 5 -9.55 -9.97 19.51
N ARG A 6 -10.63 -10.74 19.29
CA ARG A 6 -11.77 -10.28 18.48
C ARG A 6 -12.42 -9.02 19.05
N LYS A 7 -12.63 -8.94 20.38
CA LYS A 7 -13.19 -7.73 21.02
C LYS A 7 -12.27 -6.53 20.83
N HIS A 8 -10.96 -6.72 20.94
CA HIS A 8 -9.98 -5.66 20.71
C HIS A 8 -10.00 -5.18 19.25
N ILE A 9 -9.98 -6.09 18.27
CA ILE A 9 -10.09 -5.78 16.84
C ILE A 9 -11.37 -4.98 16.54
N TRP A 10 -12.52 -5.39 17.10
CA TRP A 10 -13.78 -4.67 16.92
C TRP A 10 -13.77 -3.27 17.57
N ALA A 11 -13.13 -3.13 18.73
CA ALA A 11 -12.98 -1.82 19.38
C ALA A 11 -12.12 -0.89 18.51
N CYS A 12 -10.96 -1.33 18.06
CA CYS A 12 -10.10 -0.57 17.14
C CYS A 12 -10.83 -0.20 15.84
N ALA A 13 -11.57 -1.15 15.25
CA ALA A 13 -12.33 -0.89 14.03
C ALA A 13 -13.41 0.18 14.24
N ARG A 14 -14.10 0.20 15.39
CA ARG A 14 -15.08 1.24 15.72
C ARG A 14 -14.45 2.62 15.87
N GLU A 15 -13.28 2.71 16.49
CA GLU A 15 -12.55 3.98 16.61
C GLU A 15 -12.09 4.50 15.25
N LEU A 16 -11.56 3.62 14.40
CA LEU A 16 -11.18 3.97 13.01
C LEU A 16 -12.37 4.49 12.20
N LEU A 17 -13.57 3.93 12.42
CA LEU A 17 -14.81 4.40 11.74
C LEU A 17 -15.26 5.80 12.21
N LYS A 18 -14.81 6.26 13.36
CA LYS A 18 -15.09 7.61 13.88
C LYS A 18 -14.09 8.65 13.39
N MET A 19 -12.92 8.23 12.91
CA MET A 19 -11.93 9.17 12.40
C MET A 19 -12.45 9.87 11.15
N PRO A 20 -12.29 11.20 11.07
CA PRO A 20 -12.68 11.92 9.88
C PRO A 20 -11.84 11.45 8.69
N ASP A 21 -12.46 11.36 7.53
CA ASP A 21 -11.73 11.08 6.30
C ASP A 21 -10.83 12.27 5.96
N CYS A 22 -9.50 12.09 6.03
CA CYS A 22 -8.52 13.13 5.74
C CYS A 22 -8.62 13.65 4.29
N TRP A 23 -9.27 12.90 3.40
CA TRP A 23 -9.48 13.29 2.01
C TRP A 23 -10.89 13.80 1.70
N ALA A 24 -11.77 13.98 2.69
CA ALA A 24 -13.13 14.47 2.50
C ALA A 24 -13.19 15.79 1.70
N LYS A 25 -12.22 16.70 1.92
CA LYS A 25 -12.11 17.98 1.20
C LYS A 25 -11.89 17.83 -0.32
N HIS A 26 -11.38 16.69 -0.78
CA HIS A 26 -11.11 16.43 -2.19
C HIS A 26 -12.32 15.86 -2.95
N GLN A 27 -13.42 15.56 -2.25
CA GLN A 27 -14.71 15.16 -2.83
C GLN A 27 -14.61 14.00 -3.85
N LEU A 28 -13.73 13.05 -3.58
CA LEU A 28 -13.49 11.91 -4.48
C LEU A 28 -14.75 11.07 -4.71
N GLU A 29 -15.70 11.09 -3.77
CA GLU A 29 -17.00 10.43 -3.92
C GLU A 29 -17.85 10.99 -5.08
N LYS A 30 -17.54 12.20 -5.55
CA LYS A 30 -18.21 12.82 -6.73
C LYS A 30 -17.59 12.43 -8.06
N ARG A 31 -16.39 11.85 -8.08
CA ARG A 31 -15.73 11.40 -9.31
C ARG A 31 -16.46 10.19 -9.90
N PRO A 32 -16.40 9.99 -11.23
CA PRO A 32 -16.94 8.78 -11.85
C PRO A 32 -16.26 7.54 -11.27
N ALA A 33 -17.04 6.48 -11.08
CA ALA A 33 -16.51 5.19 -10.70
C ALA A 33 -15.99 4.48 -11.95
N GLN A 34 -14.80 3.89 -11.85
CA GLN A 34 -14.15 3.12 -12.90
C GLN A 34 -14.09 1.65 -12.47
N ARG A 35 -14.37 0.75 -13.41
CA ARG A 35 -14.18 -0.68 -13.21
C ARG A 35 -12.70 -1.01 -13.30
N ILE A 36 -12.22 -1.81 -12.36
CA ILE A 36 -10.82 -2.24 -12.32
C ILE A 36 -10.72 -3.75 -12.25
N ARG A 37 -9.73 -4.28 -12.94
CA ARG A 37 -9.15 -5.60 -12.70
C ARG A 37 -7.96 -5.42 -11.78
N ARG A 38 -8.01 -6.05 -10.59
CA ARG A 38 -6.99 -5.94 -9.56
C ARG A 38 -6.17 -7.23 -9.51
N HIS A 39 -4.86 -7.10 -9.66
CA HIS A 39 -3.90 -8.19 -9.53
C HIS A 39 -3.15 -8.06 -8.22
N ARG A 40 -3.09 -9.13 -7.45
CA ARG A 40 -2.36 -9.24 -6.19
C ARG A 40 -1.39 -10.39 -6.28
N TYR A 41 -0.15 -10.15 -5.93
CA TYR A 41 0.86 -11.19 -5.88
C TYR A 41 0.88 -11.86 -4.50
N ASP A 42 0.96 -13.17 -4.50
CA ASP A 42 1.15 -13.98 -3.29
C ASP A 42 2.60 -14.49 -3.32
N PRO A 43 3.48 -13.97 -2.44
CA PRO A 43 4.90 -14.30 -2.49
C PRO A 43 5.21 -15.72 -1.97
N GLU A 44 4.31 -16.36 -1.22
CA GLU A 44 4.49 -17.74 -0.76
C GLU A 44 4.22 -18.74 -1.87
N THR A 45 3.15 -18.54 -2.64
CA THR A 45 2.78 -19.43 -3.76
C THR A 45 3.37 -18.98 -5.09
N GLN A 46 3.93 -17.75 -5.15
CA GLN A 46 4.43 -17.10 -6.36
C GLN A 46 3.36 -16.94 -7.45
N GLU A 47 2.10 -16.77 -7.05
CA GLU A 47 0.97 -16.70 -7.94
C GLU A 47 0.30 -15.31 -7.92
N TRP A 48 -0.24 -14.92 -9.07
CA TRP A 48 -1.09 -13.75 -9.18
C TRP A 48 -2.56 -14.13 -8.99
N ARG A 49 -3.24 -13.44 -8.08
CA ARG A 49 -4.69 -13.55 -7.88
C ARG A 49 -5.37 -12.32 -8.45
N VAL A 50 -6.41 -12.55 -9.26
CA VAL A 50 -7.13 -11.51 -9.97
C VAL A 50 -8.56 -11.44 -9.50
N ASP A 51 -9.04 -10.22 -9.23
CA ASP A 51 -10.46 -9.93 -8.97
C ASP A 51 -10.86 -8.58 -9.58
N GLU A 52 -12.15 -8.33 -9.65
CA GLU A 52 -12.69 -7.06 -10.13
C GLU A 52 -13.26 -6.22 -8.99
N SER A 53 -13.16 -4.91 -9.12
CA SER A 53 -13.71 -3.97 -8.14
C SER A 53 -14.00 -2.61 -8.79
N LEU A 54 -14.30 -1.62 -7.96
CA LEU A 54 -14.55 -0.25 -8.37
C LEU A 54 -13.60 0.70 -7.65
N ILE A 55 -13.15 1.71 -8.38
CA ILE A 55 -12.27 2.78 -7.89
C ILE A 55 -12.76 4.15 -8.39
N LYS A 56 -12.46 5.19 -7.64
CA LYS A 56 -12.58 6.58 -8.06
C LYS A 56 -11.23 7.23 -7.89
N ILE A 57 -10.67 7.77 -8.96
CA ILE A 57 -9.33 8.37 -8.98
C ILE A 57 -9.46 9.88 -9.18
N ALA A 58 -8.65 10.66 -8.47
CA ALA A 58 -8.53 12.11 -8.69
C ALA A 58 -8.04 12.40 -10.12
N ALA A 59 -8.44 13.55 -10.69
CA ALA A 59 -7.97 13.94 -12.01
C ALA A 59 -6.50 14.38 -12.00
N GLU A 60 -6.09 15.01 -10.90
CA GLU A 60 -4.75 15.59 -10.76
C GLU A 60 -3.92 14.81 -9.76
N PRO A 61 -2.62 14.63 -10.02
CA PRO A 61 -1.70 14.08 -9.05
C PRO A 61 -1.59 15.02 -7.85
N PHE A 62 -1.33 14.48 -6.68
CA PHE A 62 -1.08 15.28 -5.48
C PHE A 62 0.38 15.28 -5.07
N ASP A 63 1.15 14.37 -5.65
CA ASP A 63 2.57 14.21 -5.41
C ASP A 63 3.22 13.53 -6.61
N GLU A 64 4.52 13.73 -6.78
CA GLU A 64 5.28 13.08 -7.83
C GLU A 64 6.74 12.82 -7.42
N GLY A 65 7.25 11.67 -7.88
CA GLY A 65 8.67 11.34 -7.80
C GLY A 65 9.36 11.47 -9.16
N ALA A 66 10.58 11.01 -9.24
CA ALA A 66 11.35 11.02 -10.48
C ALA A 66 10.66 10.25 -11.62
N MET A 67 10.09 9.09 -11.32
CA MET A 67 9.51 8.17 -12.32
C MET A 67 8.01 8.09 -12.30
N ARG A 68 7.34 8.43 -11.20
CA ARG A 68 5.90 8.18 -11.00
C ARG A 68 5.17 9.42 -10.51
N GLN A 69 3.89 9.51 -10.89
CA GLN A 69 2.91 10.44 -10.33
C GLN A 69 1.99 9.70 -9.37
N CYS A 70 1.56 10.37 -8.30
CA CYS A 70 0.72 9.82 -7.25
C CYS A 70 -0.65 10.49 -7.24
N TYR A 71 -1.70 9.68 -7.33
CA TYR A 71 -3.08 10.15 -7.37
C TYR A 71 -3.84 9.68 -6.13
N ARG A 72 -4.71 10.55 -5.59
CA ARG A 72 -5.67 10.16 -4.55
C ARG A 72 -6.75 9.29 -5.17
N ALA A 73 -7.15 8.24 -4.47
CA ALA A 73 -8.23 7.37 -4.91
C ALA A 73 -9.05 6.83 -3.75
N LYS A 74 -10.33 6.56 -4.02
CA LYS A 74 -11.19 5.77 -3.14
C LYS A 74 -11.51 4.46 -3.79
N LYS A 75 -11.30 3.36 -3.06
CA LYS A 75 -11.50 2.00 -3.58
C LYS A 75 -12.45 1.21 -2.70
N LEU A 76 -13.39 0.52 -3.32
CA LEU A 76 -14.24 -0.46 -2.65
C LEU A 76 -13.60 -1.85 -2.67
N SER A 77 -13.94 -2.69 -1.70
CA SER A 77 -13.53 -4.09 -1.74
C SER A 77 -14.44 -4.88 -2.69
N PHE A 78 -13.89 -5.92 -3.31
CA PHE A 78 -14.66 -6.84 -4.15
C PHE A 78 -15.91 -7.38 -3.42
N GLY A 79 -15.74 -7.90 -2.22
CA GLY A 79 -16.87 -8.44 -1.45
C GLY A 79 -17.93 -7.41 -1.08
N TYR A 80 -17.57 -6.11 -0.97
CA TYR A 80 -18.54 -5.05 -0.73
C TYR A 80 -19.35 -4.76 -2.00
N VAL A 81 -18.68 -4.63 -3.13
CA VAL A 81 -19.33 -4.39 -4.44
C VAL A 81 -20.31 -5.52 -4.80
N GLN A 82 -19.95 -6.75 -4.49
CA GLN A 82 -20.79 -7.93 -4.75
C GLN A 82 -22.06 -8.00 -3.85
N ARG A 83 -22.01 -7.44 -2.66
CA ARG A 83 -23.06 -7.62 -1.65
C ARG A 83 -24.04 -6.46 -1.55
N PHE A 84 -23.65 -5.26 -1.94
CA PHE A 84 -24.44 -4.05 -1.70
C PHE A 84 -24.79 -3.33 -3.00
N HIS A 85 -26.08 -3.08 -3.20
CA HIS A 85 -26.58 -2.30 -4.34
C HIS A 85 -26.29 -0.80 -4.21
N ALA A 86 -26.27 -0.28 -2.97
CA ALA A 86 -25.92 1.10 -2.68
C ALA A 86 -24.47 1.19 -2.19
N LEU A 87 -23.60 1.82 -2.98
CA LEU A 87 -22.18 1.91 -2.69
C LEU A 87 -21.87 3.22 -1.92
N ASP A 88 -21.45 3.10 -0.68
CA ASP A 88 -21.07 4.24 0.17
C ASP A 88 -19.62 4.65 -0.10
N TRP A 89 -19.44 5.54 -1.07
CA TRP A 89 -18.14 6.08 -1.44
C TRP A 89 -17.51 7.00 -0.39
N LYS A 90 -18.31 7.59 0.50
CA LYS A 90 -17.77 8.43 1.60
C LYS A 90 -16.97 7.58 2.59
N ARG A 91 -17.40 6.33 2.78
CA ARG A 91 -16.72 5.35 3.65
C ARG A 91 -15.75 4.43 2.93
N ALA A 92 -15.59 4.60 1.61
CA ALA A 92 -14.60 3.85 0.85
C ALA A 92 -13.18 4.17 1.35
N GLN A 93 -12.32 3.16 1.33
CA GLN A 93 -10.93 3.32 1.80
C GLN A 93 -10.14 4.23 0.87
N ASN A 94 -9.26 5.04 1.47
CA ASN A 94 -8.32 5.89 0.76
C ASN A 94 -7.14 5.06 0.24
N PHE A 95 -6.82 5.23 -1.02
CA PHE A 95 -5.72 4.58 -1.74
C PHE A 95 -4.87 5.61 -2.47
N VAL A 96 -3.58 5.37 -2.52
CA VAL A 96 -2.68 6.05 -3.46
C VAL A 96 -2.58 5.17 -4.69
N VAL A 97 -2.77 5.80 -5.85
CA VAL A 97 -2.54 5.17 -7.15
C VAL A 97 -1.33 5.84 -7.78
N LYS A 98 -0.38 5.03 -8.22
CA LYS A 98 0.89 5.48 -8.81
C LYS A 98 0.91 5.09 -10.28
N SER A 99 1.15 6.07 -11.15
CA SER A 99 1.31 5.88 -12.59
C SER A 99 2.74 6.24 -12.99
N TYR A 100 3.34 5.48 -13.88
CA TYR A 100 4.61 5.84 -14.48
C TYR A 100 4.45 7.02 -15.46
N LYS A 101 5.45 7.90 -15.50
CA LYS A 101 5.47 9.07 -16.38
C LYS A 101 5.81 8.74 -17.84
N THR A 102 6.50 7.62 -18.05
CA THR A 102 6.99 7.20 -19.36
C THR A 102 6.12 6.06 -19.89
N GLU A 103 5.68 6.18 -21.13
CA GLU A 103 4.98 5.11 -21.84
C GLU A 103 5.86 3.87 -21.97
N GLY A 104 5.26 2.67 -21.88
CA GLY A 104 5.95 1.39 -21.95
C GLY A 104 6.34 0.78 -20.59
N ASP A 105 6.22 1.53 -19.51
CA ASP A 105 6.59 1.09 -18.17
C ASP A 105 5.46 0.33 -17.42
N ALA A 106 4.37 -0.03 -18.11
CA ALA A 106 3.24 -0.75 -17.49
C ALA A 106 3.67 -2.08 -16.85
N ALA A 107 4.63 -2.80 -17.44
CA ALA A 107 5.17 -4.04 -16.87
C ALA A 107 5.84 -3.81 -15.51
N ARG A 108 6.44 -2.64 -15.29
CA ARG A 108 7.09 -2.30 -14.01
C ARG A 108 6.12 -2.22 -12.85
N ALA A 109 4.84 -1.93 -13.08
CA ALA A 109 3.84 -1.96 -12.02
C ALA A 109 3.69 -3.37 -11.41
N PHE A 110 3.81 -4.41 -12.22
CA PHE A 110 3.81 -5.80 -11.76
C PHE A 110 5.08 -6.13 -10.99
N ASP A 111 6.25 -5.69 -11.46
CA ASP A 111 7.51 -5.87 -10.73
C ASP A 111 7.51 -5.15 -9.39
N ASP A 112 7.04 -3.89 -9.34
CA ASP A 112 6.92 -3.12 -8.09
C ASP A 112 6.06 -3.86 -7.06
N VAL A 113 4.89 -4.37 -7.48
CA VAL A 113 3.98 -5.09 -6.58
C VAL A 113 4.56 -6.42 -6.13
N ARG A 114 5.25 -7.14 -7.01
CA ARG A 114 5.94 -8.39 -6.67
C ARG A 114 7.03 -8.12 -5.64
N LEU A 115 7.91 -7.17 -5.89
CA LEU A 115 9.00 -6.80 -4.98
C LEU A 115 8.49 -6.35 -3.61
N GLN A 116 7.40 -5.56 -3.58
CA GLN A 116 6.79 -5.13 -2.31
C GLN A 116 6.18 -6.31 -1.54
N ALA A 117 5.58 -7.29 -2.22
CA ALA A 117 5.07 -8.50 -1.59
C ALA A 117 6.21 -9.39 -1.05
N GLU A 118 7.30 -9.53 -1.79
CA GLU A 118 8.51 -10.22 -1.32
C GLU A 118 9.12 -9.51 -0.11
N ALA A 119 9.19 -8.18 -0.10
CA ALA A 119 9.64 -7.42 1.06
C ALA A 119 8.74 -7.65 2.30
N SER A 120 7.42 -7.82 2.09
CA SER A 120 6.51 -8.19 3.18
C SER A 120 6.84 -9.56 3.78
N LEU A 121 7.20 -10.54 2.95
CA LEU A 121 7.61 -11.87 3.42
C LEU A 121 8.86 -11.81 4.31
N TYR A 122 9.86 -11.00 3.92
CA TYR A 122 11.05 -10.79 4.75
C TYR A 122 10.73 -10.05 6.05
N ALA A 123 9.85 -9.06 6.01
CA ALA A 123 9.40 -8.36 7.21
C ALA A 123 8.64 -9.30 8.17
N ASP A 124 7.82 -10.21 7.66
CA ASP A 124 7.12 -11.20 8.48
C ASP A 124 8.09 -12.19 9.14
N LYS A 125 9.11 -12.68 8.41
CA LYS A 125 10.20 -13.52 8.96
C LYS A 125 10.99 -12.77 10.03
N PHE A 126 11.35 -11.51 9.79
CA PHE A 126 12.00 -10.67 10.80
C PHE A 126 11.14 -10.52 12.06
N ASN A 127 9.83 -10.37 11.93
CA ASN A 127 8.91 -10.25 13.06
C ASN A 127 8.83 -11.54 13.90
N GLU A 128 9.12 -12.71 13.34
CA GLU A 128 9.22 -13.98 14.10
C GLU A 128 10.34 -13.94 15.14
N LEU A 129 11.39 -13.13 14.93
CA LEU A 129 12.46 -12.87 15.90
C LEU A 129 12.00 -12.01 17.08
N LYS A 130 10.74 -11.53 17.08
CA LYS A 130 10.11 -10.70 18.12
C LYS A 130 10.87 -9.40 18.41
N PRO A 131 11.16 -8.59 17.37
CA PRO A 131 11.83 -7.32 17.60
C PRO A 131 10.98 -6.40 18.48
N PRO A 132 11.59 -5.43 19.19
CA PRO A 132 10.84 -4.45 20.01
C PRO A 132 9.82 -3.63 19.22
N LYS A 133 10.07 -3.42 17.94
CA LYS A 133 9.19 -2.75 16.99
C LYS A 133 9.04 -3.63 15.75
N PRO A 134 7.89 -4.27 15.55
CA PRO A 134 7.65 -5.04 14.34
C PRO A 134 7.50 -4.13 13.13
N ILE A 135 7.87 -4.64 11.96
CA ILE A 135 7.73 -3.97 10.66
C ILE A 135 6.59 -4.64 9.88
N HIS A 136 5.70 -3.83 9.32
CA HIS A 136 4.65 -4.31 8.44
C HIS A 136 4.70 -3.55 7.12
N VAL A 137 4.93 -4.26 6.04
CA VAL A 137 4.90 -3.71 4.68
C VAL A 137 3.46 -3.65 4.20
N ILE A 138 3.02 -2.49 3.70
CA ILE A 138 1.68 -2.36 3.13
C ILE A 138 1.53 -3.20 1.87
N ALA A 139 0.39 -3.88 1.74
CA ALA A 139 0.08 -4.61 0.54
C ALA A 139 -0.19 -3.65 -0.64
N ALA A 140 0.51 -3.86 -1.74
CA ALA A 140 0.26 -3.22 -3.02
C ALA A 140 -0.53 -4.15 -3.96
N CYS A 141 -1.08 -3.60 -5.01
CA CYS A 141 -1.72 -4.35 -6.10
C CYS A 141 -1.57 -3.59 -7.41
N VAL A 142 -1.61 -4.33 -8.52
CA VAL A 142 -1.72 -3.73 -9.84
C VAL A 142 -3.20 -3.53 -10.18
N LEU A 143 -3.53 -2.41 -10.77
CA LEU A 143 -4.86 -2.09 -11.28
C LEU A 143 -4.80 -1.84 -12.79
N GLU A 144 -5.65 -2.53 -13.52
CA GLU A 144 -5.95 -2.25 -14.92
C GLU A 144 -7.36 -1.67 -15.00
N LEU A 145 -7.54 -0.57 -15.71
CA LEU A 145 -8.86 -0.01 -15.98
C LEU A 145 -9.54 -0.87 -17.04
N VAL A 146 -10.72 -1.43 -16.71
CA VAL A 146 -11.42 -2.36 -17.61
C VAL A 146 -11.97 -1.66 -18.84
N ASP A 147 -12.44 -0.41 -18.67
CA ASP A 147 -13.12 0.36 -19.69
C ASP A 147 -12.16 1.35 -20.42
N ASP A 148 -10.86 1.31 -20.07
CA ASP A 148 -9.82 2.16 -20.66
C ASP A 148 -8.51 1.34 -20.77
N ALA A 149 -8.42 0.58 -21.85
CA ALA A 149 -7.27 -0.28 -22.12
C ALA A 149 -6.01 0.49 -22.56
N GLU A 150 -6.13 1.77 -22.90
CA GLU A 150 -5.00 2.62 -23.28
C GLU A 150 -4.26 3.14 -22.04
N THR A 151 -4.95 3.26 -20.90
CA THR A 151 -4.30 3.62 -19.65
C THR A 151 -3.38 2.48 -19.19
N PRO A 152 -2.09 2.76 -18.98
CA PRO A 152 -1.14 1.76 -18.47
C PRO A 152 -1.58 1.17 -17.13
N ALA A 153 -1.06 -0.01 -16.81
CA ALA A 153 -1.27 -0.62 -15.51
C ALA A 153 -0.74 0.30 -14.39
N LEU A 154 -1.53 0.43 -13.33
CA LEU A 154 -1.28 1.33 -12.21
C LEU A 154 -0.89 0.52 -10.97
N CYS A 155 0.06 0.99 -10.19
CA CYS A 155 0.32 0.43 -8.86
C CYS A 155 -0.58 1.14 -7.84
N ALA A 156 -1.22 0.38 -6.95
CA ALA A 156 -2.07 0.96 -5.91
C ALA A 156 -1.78 0.34 -4.54
N GLU A 157 -1.75 1.19 -3.54
CA GLU A 157 -1.56 0.83 -2.15
C GLU A 157 -2.51 1.63 -1.25
N ARG A 158 -2.74 1.14 -0.06
CA ARG A 158 -3.55 1.83 0.93
C ARG A 158 -2.86 3.11 1.37
N PHE A 159 -3.60 4.23 1.41
CA PHE A 159 -3.06 5.47 1.96
C PHE A 159 -2.81 5.31 3.47
N ILE A 160 -1.61 5.65 3.89
CA ILE A 160 -1.26 5.83 5.29
C ILE A 160 -1.22 7.33 5.54
N ASP A 161 -2.03 7.81 6.48
CA ASP A 161 -1.88 9.17 6.98
C ASP A 161 -0.59 9.17 7.83
N GLY A 162 0.50 9.61 7.23
CA GLY A 162 1.86 9.52 7.79
C GLY A 162 2.10 10.45 8.98
N ALA A 163 1.10 11.18 9.46
CA ALA A 163 1.23 11.97 10.67
C ALA A 163 1.19 11.07 11.91
N ASP A 164 2.33 10.90 12.56
CA ASP A 164 2.36 10.31 13.91
C ASP A 164 1.67 11.27 14.90
N ARG A 165 1.48 10.80 16.15
CA ARG A 165 0.89 11.61 17.23
C ARG A 165 1.63 12.93 17.53
N PHE A 166 2.81 13.12 16.95
CA PHE A 166 3.62 14.35 17.08
C PHE A 166 3.60 15.20 15.80
N GLY A 167 2.76 14.86 14.82
CA GLY A 167 2.68 15.56 13.54
C GLY A 167 3.87 15.36 12.62
N ARG A 168 4.73 14.34 12.90
CA ARG A 168 5.83 13.98 12.02
C ARG A 168 5.26 13.14 10.88
N GLY A 169 5.52 13.59 9.67
CA GLY A 169 5.04 12.93 8.47
C GLY A 169 5.83 11.67 8.13
N PHE A 170 5.54 11.19 6.98
CA PHE A 170 6.19 10.07 6.31
C PHE A 170 7.71 10.25 6.27
N VAL A 171 8.47 9.29 6.75
CA VAL A 171 9.94 9.38 6.87
C VAL A 171 10.59 8.34 5.96
N LYS A 172 11.63 8.77 5.24
CA LYS A 172 12.49 7.88 4.48
C LYS A 172 13.60 7.36 5.40
N HIS A 173 13.66 6.05 5.60
CA HIS A 173 14.62 5.41 6.50
C HIS A 173 15.91 4.98 5.79
N ASN A 174 15.81 4.55 4.55
CA ASN A 174 16.97 4.22 3.70
C ASN A 174 16.59 4.28 2.22
N ASN A 175 17.58 4.12 1.34
CA ASN A 175 17.38 4.00 -0.09
C ASN A 175 18.43 3.07 -0.75
N ASN A 176 18.21 2.78 -2.02
CA ASN A 176 19.11 1.97 -2.85
C ASN A 176 20.40 2.72 -3.31
N SER A 177 20.54 4.01 -2.96
CA SER A 177 21.69 4.84 -3.32
C SER A 177 22.62 5.12 -2.12
N GLY A 178 22.45 4.39 -1.01
CA GLY A 178 23.32 4.44 0.16
C GLY A 178 22.90 5.43 1.26
N PHE A 179 21.72 6.09 1.12
CA PHE A 179 21.18 6.88 2.24
C PHE A 179 20.66 5.95 3.34
N VAL A 180 21.03 6.25 4.58
CA VAL A 180 20.57 5.58 5.80
C VAL A 180 20.21 6.63 6.84
N ASP A 181 19.01 6.54 7.40
CA ASP A 181 18.61 7.34 8.57
C ASP A 181 19.31 6.78 9.82
N HIS A 182 20.10 7.63 10.47
CA HIS A 182 20.88 7.29 11.66
C HIS A 182 20.17 7.58 12.99
N ASP A 183 18.87 7.88 12.97
CA ASP A 183 18.09 8.04 14.20
C ASP A 183 17.97 6.69 14.93
N GLU A 184 18.62 6.56 16.08
CA GLU A 184 18.63 5.33 16.89
C GLU A 184 17.23 4.87 17.29
N HIS A 185 16.26 5.80 17.42
CA HIS A 185 14.86 5.46 17.72
C HIS A 185 14.12 4.82 16.54
N ARG A 186 14.70 4.86 15.34
CA ARG A 186 14.17 4.34 14.08
C ARG A 186 15.07 3.28 13.44
N SER A 187 15.73 2.47 14.27
CA SER A 187 16.66 1.44 13.81
C SER A 187 16.01 0.19 13.21
N ALA A 188 14.72 -0.06 13.48
CA ALA A 188 14.02 -1.26 13.00
C ALA A 188 14.02 -1.39 11.45
N PRO A 189 13.83 -0.34 10.64
CA PRO A 189 13.97 -0.42 9.18
C PRO A 189 15.36 -0.87 8.72
N GLN A 190 16.41 -0.43 9.39
CA GLN A 190 17.78 -0.85 9.06
C GLN A 190 18.02 -2.31 9.45
N ALA A 191 17.43 -2.73 10.58
CA ALA A 191 17.53 -4.11 11.03
C ALA A 191 16.85 -5.08 10.05
N VAL A 192 15.65 -4.74 9.54
CA VAL A 192 14.97 -5.58 8.54
C VAL A 192 15.72 -5.63 7.21
N SER A 193 16.36 -4.54 6.80
CA SER A 193 17.22 -4.52 5.62
C SER A 193 18.41 -5.48 5.78
N ALA A 194 19.10 -5.41 6.91
CA ALA A 194 20.22 -6.32 7.21
C ALA A 194 19.75 -7.79 7.31
N ASP A 195 18.65 -8.04 8.01
CA ASP A 195 18.09 -9.38 8.18
C ASP A 195 17.72 -10.01 6.83
N SER A 196 17.08 -9.26 5.92
CA SER A 196 16.75 -9.76 4.59
C SER A 196 17.97 -10.19 3.79
N PHE A 197 19.10 -9.46 3.90
CA PHE A 197 20.34 -9.80 3.27
C PHE A 197 20.95 -11.08 3.83
N TYR A 198 20.99 -11.21 5.16
CA TYR A 198 21.51 -12.43 5.79
C TYR A 198 20.60 -13.63 5.58
N ALA A 199 19.29 -13.47 5.69
CA ALA A 199 18.32 -14.55 5.53
C ALA A 199 18.24 -15.09 4.09
N SER A 200 18.68 -14.29 3.10
CA SER A 200 18.75 -14.67 1.68
C SER A 200 20.17 -15.08 1.24
N GLU A 201 21.12 -15.23 2.17
CA GLU A 201 22.52 -15.55 1.84
C GLU A 201 23.17 -14.52 0.89
N GLY A 202 22.71 -13.26 0.96
CA GLY A 202 23.24 -12.15 0.17
C GLY A 202 22.47 -11.84 -1.13
N ASP A 203 21.41 -12.56 -1.45
CA ASP A 203 20.68 -12.40 -2.71
C ASP A 203 19.68 -11.24 -2.67
N VAL A 204 19.12 -10.92 -1.49
CA VAL A 204 18.07 -9.91 -1.35
C VAL A 204 18.41 -8.88 -0.29
N LEU A 205 18.32 -7.61 -0.64
CA LEU A 205 18.38 -6.49 0.29
C LEU A 205 17.08 -5.68 0.20
N VAL A 206 16.23 -5.75 1.23
CA VAL A 206 15.07 -4.86 1.33
C VAL A 206 15.55 -3.45 1.61
N CYS A 207 15.30 -2.53 0.69
CA CYS A 207 15.68 -1.12 0.78
C CYS A 207 14.53 -0.20 0.33
N ASP A 208 14.77 1.12 0.31
CA ASP A 208 13.73 2.14 0.09
C ASP A 208 12.61 2.09 1.15
N VAL A 209 12.96 1.69 2.36
CA VAL A 209 12.01 1.61 3.47
C VAL A 209 11.61 3.01 3.91
N GLN A 210 10.29 3.25 3.94
CA GLN A 210 9.71 4.53 4.31
C GLN A 210 8.32 4.34 4.93
N GLY A 211 7.93 5.23 5.86
CA GLY A 211 6.64 5.15 6.55
C GLY A 211 6.50 6.15 7.70
#